data_5b94603297d1aed3d705a9fd444f6de6
#
_entry.id   5b94603297d1aed3d705a9fd444f6de6
#
_cell.length_a   1.000
_cell.length_b   1.000
_cell.length_c   1.000
_cell.angle_alpha   90.00
_cell.angle_beta   90.00
_cell.angle_gamma   90.00
#
_symmetry.space_group_name_H-M   'P 1'
#
loop_
_entity.id
_entity.type
_entity.pdbx_description
1 polymer ?
#
loop_
_entity_poly.entity_id
_entity_poly.type
_entity_poly.pdbx_seq_one_letter_code
_entity_poly.pdbx_strand_id
1 'polypeptide(L)'
;MKKWIIFILTICLTIVLTACGSSKESSSKQASSKEMTTYQVGGKSYKVPKHPQRVAVLQAFYVGNFIKLGIEPVAVADFTADSSIIKPHIKDVPLIGEDDVEKVADAKPDLIVVDAMDKNIKKYEKIAPTVPYEYNDYTHKEIMKEIGKLTNKEDQANDWLKDWDSKTKQDQKEIKQAVGTKATASIFEVEEKGLTIFASNWGRGTDIVNDAFGMEQPAAYKEKLNEKNEGYAPISTEIINRYAGDYIFLSKPSYGNTEFEKSNLWNELPAVKQDKVIEYKAEDYWFTDPLTLEKLREYLKQQILEKAK
;
A
#
# COMPACT_ATOMS: atom_id res chain seq x y z
N MET A 1 26.14 63.96 61.64
CA MET A 1 26.07 63.16 60.41
C MET A 1 26.77 61.80 60.65
N LYS A 2 26.29 60.99 61.55
CA LYS A 2 26.86 59.67 61.88
C LYS A 2 25.87 58.85 62.74
N LYS A 3 24.68 58.56 62.21
CA LYS A 3 23.74 57.72 62.95
C LYS A 3 22.74 56.97 62.00
N TRP A 4 23.01 56.82 60.73
CA TRP A 4 22.04 56.18 59.82
C TRP A 4 22.63 54.93 59.01
N ILE A 5 23.73 54.36 59.47
CA ILE A 5 24.38 53.24 58.74
C ILE A 5 24.21 51.89 59.46
N ILE A 6 23.55 51.86 60.63
CA ILE A 6 23.46 50.59 61.45
C ILE A 6 22.12 49.88 61.32
N PHE A 7 21.15 50.42 60.54
CA PHE A 7 19.81 49.80 60.48
C PHE A 7 19.49 49.02 59.17
N ILE A 8 20.45 48.91 58.28
CA ILE A 8 20.27 48.19 56.97
C ILE A 8 20.91 46.81 56.95
N LEU A 9 21.68 46.43 58.03
CA LEU A 9 22.40 45.15 58.02
C LEU A 9 21.67 44.00 58.76
N THR A 10 20.45 44.21 59.24
CA THR A 10 19.69 43.20 60.03
C THR A 10 18.48 42.63 59.31
N ILE A 11 18.19 43.06 58.05
CA ILE A 11 17.04 42.55 57.26
C ILE A 11 17.44 41.57 56.16
N CYS A 12 18.74 41.33 55.92
CA CYS A 12 19.21 40.43 54.88
C CYS A 12 19.50 38.99 55.30
N LEU A 13 19.13 38.56 56.53
CA LEU A 13 19.50 37.22 57.01
C LEU A 13 18.31 36.28 57.27
N THR A 14 17.12 36.54 56.72
CA THR A 14 15.94 35.66 56.89
C THR A 14 15.25 35.22 55.61
N ILE A 15 15.90 35.31 54.44
CA ILE A 15 15.32 34.82 53.16
C ILE A 15 16.29 33.86 52.49
N VAL A 16 16.75 32.85 53.20
CA VAL A 16 17.56 31.73 52.58
C VAL A 16 17.15 30.41 53.21
N LEU A 17 15.86 30.07 53.20
CA LEU A 17 15.45 28.70 53.55
C LEU A 17 14.05 28.34 53.00
N THR A 18 13.78 28.65 51.71
CA THR A 18 12.67 28.02 50.95
C THR A 18 12.98 27.99 49.47
N ALA A 19 14.13 27.42 49.12
CA ALA A 19 14.43 27.03 47.75
C ALA A 19 14.67 25.50 47.75
N CYS A 20 13.67 24.73 48.16
CA CYS A 20 13.55 23.37 47.71
C CYS A 20 13.12 23.45 46.25
N GLY A 21 14.12 23.38 45.37
CA GLY A 21 13.99 23.34 43.94
C GLY A 21 13.11 22.17 43.53
N SER A 22 11.97 22.46 42.95
CA SER A 22 11.41 21.63 41.92
C SER A 22 12.32 21.73 40.72
N SER A 23 13.33 20.88 40.66
CA SER A 23 13.91 20.45 39.40
C SER A 23 12.75 19.83 38.61
N LYS A 24 12.13 20.62 37.74
CA LYS A 24 11.45 20.06 36.59
C LYS A 24 12.55 19.37 35.80
N GLU A 25 12.82 18.11 36.18
CA GLU A 25 13.30 17.17 35.19
C GLU A 25 12.34 17.24 34.02
N SER A 26 12.87 17.70 32.95
CA SER A 26 12.30 17.53 31.63
C SER A 26 12.25 16.00 31.42
N SER A 27 11.20 15.36 31.98
CA SER A 27 10.83 14.02 31.62
C SER A 27 10.48 14.07 30.12
N SER A 28 11.49 13.70 29.34
CA SER A 28 11.34 13.35 27.94
C SER A 28 10.01 12.61 27.73
N LYS A 29 9.29 13.03 26.73
CA LYS A 29 8.08 12.41 26.19
C LYS A 29 8.34 10.93 25.85
N GLN A 30 8.20 10.06 26.79
CA GLN A 30 8.22 8.61 26.61
C GLN A 30 7.04 7.96 27.34
N ALA A 31 5.86 8.61 27.27
CA ALA A 31 4.67 8.17 27.98
C ALA A 31 3.41 8.09 27.11
N SER A 32 3.51 8.04 25.76
CA SER A 32 2.32 7.89 24.92
C SER A 32 2.09 6.47 24.36
N SER A 33 3.01 5.54 24.55
CA SER A 33 2.91 4.18 23.99
C SER A 33 2.06 3.19 24.81
N LYS A 34 1.37 3.62 25.86
CA LYS A 34 0.62 2.71 26.76
C LYS A 34 -0.89 2.84 26.72
N GLU A 35 -1.44 3.81 26.02
CA GLU A 35 -2.91 3.91 25.88
C GLU A 35 -3.37 2.87 24.87
N MET A 36 -4.14 1.88 25.34
CA MET A 36 -4.71 0.83 24.52
C MET A 36 -6.14 1.17 24.13
N THR A 37 -6.52 0.86 22.91
CA THR A 37 -7.90 0.98 22.40
C THR A 37 -8.42 -0.36 21.90
N THR A 38 -9.71 -0.43 21.63
CA THR A 38 -10.32 -1.59 20.97
C THR A 38 -10.51 -1.27 19.49
N TYR A 39 -9.86 -2.02 18.65
CA TYR A 39 -10.01 -1.97 17.20
C TYR A 39 -10.86 -3.15 16.72
N GLN A 40 -11.77 -2.91 15.78
CA GLN A 40 -12.65 -3.95 15.23
C GLN A 40 -12.39 -4.11 13.74
N VAL A 41 -12.14 -5.36 13.31
CA VAL A 41 -11.94 -5.74 11.92
C VAL A 41 -12.35 -7.20 11.71
N GLY A 42 -12.94 -7.53 10.56
CA GLY A 42 -13.39 -8.90 10.26
C GLY A 42 -14.36 -9.47 11.29
N GLY A 43 -15.20 -8.65 11.93
CA GLY A 43 -16.12 -9.07 12.99
C GLY A 43 -15.46 -9.44 14.32
N LYS A 44 -14.16 -9.21 14.48
CA LYS A 44 -13.39 -9.48 15.70
C LYS A 44 -12.88 -8.18 16.34
N SER A 45 -12.62 -8.24 17.65
CA SER A 45 -12.10 -7.10 18.43
C SER A 45 -10.67 -7.39 18.88
N TYR A 46 -9.79 -6.42 18.67
CA TYR A 46 -8.37 -6.49 19.02
C TYR A 46 -8.02 -5.36 19.99
N LYS A 47 -7.23 -5.66 21.02
CA LYS A 47 -6.63 -4.64 21.87
C LYS A 47 -5.33 -4.19 21.27
N VAL A 48 -5.25 -2.94 20.83
CA VAL A 48 -4.09 -2.37 20.12
C VAL A 48 -3.67 -1.05 20.75
N PRO A 49 -2.42 -0.60 20.57
CA PRO A 49 -2.02 0.75 20.95
C PRO A 49 -2.88 1.78 20.20
N LYS A 50 -3.35 2.80 20.88
CA LYS A 50 -4.10 3.90 20.25
C LYS A 50 -3.26 4.68 19.25
N HIS A 51 -1.96 4.77 19.50
CA HIS A 51 -0.97 5.41 18.65
C HIS A 51 0.23 4.48 18.49
N PRO A 52 0.16 3.46 17.64
CA PRO A 52 1.27 2.54 17.44
C PRO A 52 2.48 3.30 16.87
N GLN A 53 3.66 3.03 17.43
CA GLN A 53 4.91 3.69 17.05
C GLN A 53 5.88 2.75 16.36
N ARG A 54 5.74 1.45 16.59
CA ARG A 54 6.65 0.41 16.12
C ARG A 54 5.85 -0.70 15.46
N VAL A 55 5.44 -0.47 14.22
CA VAL A 55 4.58 -1.41 13.51
C VAL A 55 5.42 -2.37 12.67
N ALA A 56 5.28 -3.67 12.92
CA ALA A 56 5.73 -4.70 11.98
C ALA A 56 4.61 -4.96 10.96
N VAL A 57 4.89 -4.75 9.67
CA VAL A 57 3.92 -4.91 8.59
C VAL A 57 4.30 -6.14 7.78
N LEU A 58 3.76 -7.29 8.16
CA LEU A 58 4.03 -8.59 7.53
C LEU A 58 3.05 -8.93 6.41
N GLN A 59 1.97 -8.14 6.27
CA GLN A 59 1.14 -8.14 5.07
C GLN A 59 1.80 -7.22 4.03
N ALA A 60 2.53 -7.82 3.08
CA ALA A 60 3.37 -7.11 2.10
C ALA A 60 2.59 -6.04 1.31
N PHE A 61 1.34 -6.32 0.94
CA PHE A 61 0.50 -5.43 0.15
C PHE A 61 0.08 -4.14 0.88
N TYR A 62 0.28 -4.07 2.20
CA TYR A 62 -0.14 -2.90 3.00
C TYR A 62 1.02 -2.02 3.46
N VAL A 63 2.27 -2.39 3.19
CA VAL A 63 3.46 -1.64 3.63
C VAL A 63 3.41 -0.18 3.15
N GLY A 64 3.08 0.06 1.89
CA GLY A 64 2.98 1.41 1.34
C GLY A 64 1.87 2.26 1.96
N ASN A 65 0.80 1.64 2.51
CA ASN A 65 -0.25 2.37 3.24
C ASN A 65 0.31 2.97 4.55
N PHE A 66 1.08 2.21 5.32
CA PHE A 66 1.71 2.70 6.55
C PHE A 66 2.70 3.81 6.26
N ILE A 67 3.56 3.62 5.24
CA ILE A 67 4.53 4.64 4.82
C ILE A 67 3.80 5.93 4.39
N LYS A 68 2.72 5.81 3.61
CA LYS A 68 1.92 6.97 3.17
C LYS A 68 1.29 7.73 4.33
N LEU A 69 0.95 7.05 5.41
CA LEU A 69 0.43 7.66 6.64
C LEU A 69 1.54 8.18 7.57
N GLY A 70 2.80 8.17 7.13
CA GLY A 70 3.93 8.65 7.92
C GLY A 70 4.35 7.71 9.04
N ILE A 71 4.11 6.41 8.87
CA ILE A 71 4.55 5.36 9.80
C ILE A 71 5.65 4.56 9.11
N GLU A 72 6.85 4.61 9.65
CA GLU A 72 7.98 3.80 9.21
C GLU A 72 7.90 2.42 9.86
N PRO A 73 7.72 1.33 9.06
CA PRO A 73 7.68 -0.02 9.61
C PRO A 73 8.99 -0.41 10.29
N VAL A 74 8.92 -1.17 11.39
CA VAL A 74 10.11 -1.70 12.06
C VAL A 74 10.50 -3.09 11.57
N ALA A 75 9.64 -3.75 10.82
CA ALA A 75 9.88 -5.00 10.08
C ALA A 75 8.83 -5.11 8.97
N VAL A 76 9.18 -5.70 7.84
CA VAL A 76 8.26 -5.95 6.71
C VAL A 76 8.47 -7.35 6.15
N ALA A 77 7.47 -7.91 5.47
CA ALA A 77 7.63 -9.16 4.72
C ALA A 77 8.71 -8.98 3.63
N ASP A 78 9.54 -9.98 3.43
CA ASP A 78 10.67 -9.96 2.48
C ASP A 78 10.24 -9.70 1.03
N PHE A 79 9.11 -10.27 0.62
CA PHE A 79 8.50 -10.05 -0.69
C PHE A 79 8.29 -8.56 -1.03
N THR A 80 8.14 -7.68 -0.03
CA THR A 80 7.99 -6.23 -0.22
C THR A 80 9.21 -5.60 -0.92
N ALA A 81 10.39 -6.19 -0.76
CA ALA A 81 11.64 -5.69 -1.32
C ALA A 81 11.79 -5.94 -2.84
N ASP A 82 10.90 -6.71 -3.45
CA ASP A 82 10.90 -6.94 -4.90
C ASP A 82 10.42 -5.69 -5.67
N SER A 83 9.60 -4.84 -5.03
CA SER A 83 9.18 -3.56 -5.62
C SER A 83 10.27 -2.50 -5.53
N SER A 84 10.69 -1.98 -6.68
CA SER A 84 11.63 -0.85 -6.73
C SER A 84 11.00 0.46 -6.22
N ILE A 85 9.67 0.52 -6.15
CA ILE A 85 8.91 1.67 -5.64
C ILE A 85 8.94 1.70 -4.11
N ILE A 86 8.73 0.55 -3.46
CA ILE A 86 8.70 0.45 -1.98
C ILE A 86 10.09 0.33 -1.38
N LYS A 87 10.99 -0.38 -2.05
CA LYS A 87 12.36 -0.67 -1.59
C LYS A 87 13.15 0.54 -1.03
N PRO A 88 13.11 1.74 -1.63
CA PRO A 88 13.80 2.91 -1.08
C PRO A 88 13.32 3.33 0.32
N HIS A 89 12.06 3.05 0.65
CA HIS A 89 11.43 3.39 1.93
C HIS A 89 11.71 2.39 3.04
N ILE A 90 12.21 1.19 2.70
CA ILE A 90 12.46 0.09 3.63
C ILE A 90 13.93 -0.34 3.65
N LYS A 91 14.85 0.55 3.22
CA LYS A 91 16.25 0.22 2.97
C LYS A 91 16.97 -0.41 4.19
N ASP A 92 16.67 0.09 5.39
CA ASP A 92 17.29 -0.36 6.63
C ASP A 92 16.30 -1.12 7.53
N VAL A 93 15.17 -1.55 6.98
CA VAL A 93 14.13 -2.29 7.69
C VAL A 93 14.37 -3.79 7.57
N PRO A 94 14.34 -4.55 8.68
CA PRO A 94 14.44 -6.01 8.66
C PRO A 94 13.40 -6.65 7.73
N LEU A 95 13.87 -7.50 6.81
CA LEU A 95 13.03 -8.30 5.93
C LEU A 95 12.74 -9.64 6.61
N ILE A 96 11.45 -9.97 6.69
CA ILE A 96 10.92 -11.14 7.43
C ILE A 96 10.46 -12.18 6.41
N GLY A 97 11.14 -13.29 6.37
CA GLY A 97 10.71 -14.48 5.64
C GLY A 97 9.65 -15.28 6.42
N GLU A 98 9.10 -16.29 5.79
CA GLU A 98 7.95 -17.07 6.29
C GLU A 98 8.17 -17.70 7.68
N ASP A 99 9.40 -18.07 8.04
CA ASP A 99 9.74 -18.73 9.30
C ASP A 99 10.51 -17.83 10.29
N ASP A 100 10.70 -16.55 9.98
CA ASP A 100 11.57 -15.62 10.73
C ASP A 100 10.87 -14.94 11.93
N VAL A 101 10.10 -15.70 12.72
CA VAL A 101 9.35 -15.16 13.88
C VAL A 101 10.28 -14.48 14.91
N GLU A 102 11.52 -14.98 15.08
CA GLU A 102 12.50 -14.40 16.01
C GLU A 102 12.93 -12.99 15.56
N LYS A 103 13.12 -12.78 14.27
CA LYS A 103 13.43 -11.43 13.73
C LYS A 103 12.32 -10.41 14.01
N VAL A 104 11.06 -10.86 13.99
CA VAL A 104 9.93 -10.00 14.37
C VAL A 104 10.03 -9.60 15.84
N ALA A 105 10.38 -10.54 16.74
CA ALA A 105 10.57 -10.25 18.15
C ALA A 105 11.76 -9.30 18.40
N ASP A 106 12.84 -9.46 17.67
CA ASP A 106 14.03 -8.59 17.74
C ASP A 106 13.73 -7.15 17.29
N ALA A 107 12.80 -6.98 16.34
CA ALA A 107 12.33 -5.66 15.91
C ALA A 107 11.51 -4.94 17.01
N LYS A 108 11.10 -5.63 18.09
CA LYS A 108 10.34 -5.08 19.24
C LYS A 108 9.15 -4.24 18.79
N PRO A 109 8.22 -4.78 18.01
CA PRO A 109 7.03 -4.06 17.57
C PRO A 109 6.09 -3.80 18.77
N ASP A 110 5.28 -2.77 18.67
CA ASP A 110 4.12 -2.53 19.54
C ASP A 110 2.79 -2.91 18.87
N LEU A 111 2.84 -3.14 17.55
CA LEU A 111 1.73 -3.64 16.74
C LEU A 111 2.29 -4.51 15.60
N ILE A 112 1.61 -5.62 15.29
CA ILE A 112 1.91 -6.48 14.14
C ILE A 112 0.67 -6.53 13.24
N VAL A 113 0.87 -6.32 11.94
CA VAL A 113 -0.15 -6.46 10.90
C VAL A 113 0.26 -7.58 9.97
N VAL A 114 -0.63 -8.52 9.72
CA VAL A 114 -0.32 -9.79 9.07
C VAL A 114 -1.48 -10.24 8.16
N ASP A 115 -1.22 -11.12 7.20
CA ASP A 115 -2.28 -11.80 6.45
C ASP A 115 -3.05 -12.76 7.36
N ALA A 116 -4.35 -12.84 7.19
CA ALA A 116 -5.21 -13.70 8.03
C ALA A 116 -4.94 -15.20 7.82
N MET A 117 -4.30 -15.56 6.72
CA MET A 117 -3.88 -16.94 6.44
C MET A 117 -2.47 -17.28 6.95
N ASP A 118 -1.76 -16.32 7.57
CA ASP A 118 -0.41 -16.58 8.07
C ASP A 118 -0.42 -17.63 9.20
N LYS A 119 0.38 -18.67 9.02
CA LYS A 119 0.50 -19.81 9.96
C LYS A 119 1.09 -19.42 11.33
N ASN A 120 1.76 -18.26 11.42
CA ASN A 120 2.50 -17.82 12.61
C ASN A 120 1.70 -16.83 13.48
N ILE A 121 0.46 -16.48 13.18
CA ILE A 121 -0.36 -15.51 13.94
C ILE A 121 -0.27 -15.75 15.45
N LYS A 122 -0.47 -17.00 15.90
CA LYS A 122 -0.40 -17.35 17.34
C LYS A 122 0.99 -17.14 17.96
N LYS A 123 2.05 -17.14 17.16
CA LYS A 123 3.41 -16.84 17.64
C LYS A 123 3.59 -15.33 17.73
N TYR A 124 3.08 -14.58 16.75
CA TYR A 124 3.13 -13.12 16.74
C TYR A 124 2.32 -12.51 17.89
N GLU A 125 1.16 -13.06 18.24
CA GLU A 125 0.33 -12.64 19.40
C GLU A 125 1.09 -12.71 20.74
N LYS A 126 2.14 -13.54 20.85
CA LYS A 126 3.01 -13.60 22.03
C LYS A 126 4.07 -12.48 22.07
N ILE A 127 4.30 -11.82 20.93
CA ILE A 127 5.28 -10.74 20.80
C ILE A 127 4.62 -9.39 21.01
N ALA A 128 3.51 -9.13 20.29
CA ALA A 128 2.77 -7.87 20.35
C ALA A 128 1.32 -8.08 19.90
N PRO A 129 0.41 -7.09 20.16
CA PRO A 129 -0.92 -7.07 19.55
C PRO A 129 -0.81 -7.32 18.05
N THR A 130 -1.56 -8.32 17.56
CA THR A 130 -1.50 -8.76 16.16
C THR A 130 -2.87 -8.63 15.53
N VAL A 131 -2.95 -7.94 14.39
CA VAL A 131 -4.17 -7.71 13.63
C VAL A 131 -4.04 -8.39 12.27
N PRO A 132 -4.78 -9.48 12.04
CA PRO A 132 -4.84 -10.15 10.75
C PRO A 132 -5.88 -9.50 9.84
N TYR A 133 -5.55 -9.39 8.55
CA TYR A 133 -6.46 -8.92 7.51
C TYR A 133 -6.63 -9.98 6.43
N GLU A 134 -7.86 -10.24 6.03
CA GLU A 134 -8.17 -10.97 4.80
C GLU A 134 -7.94 -10.04 3.60
N TYR A 135 -6.96 -10.37 2.75
CA TYR A 135 -6.56 -9.50 1.64
C TYR A 135 -7.73 -9.16 0.71
N ASN A 136 -8.57 -10.16 0.41
CA ASN A 136 -9.66 -10.02 -0.56
C ASN A 136 -10.90 -9.27 -0.04
N ASP A 137 -10.95 -8.98 1.27
CA ASP A 137 -12.11 -8.30 1.88
C ASP A 137 -12.09 -6.78 1.66
N TYR A 138 -10.99 -6.23 1.13
CA TYR A 138 -10.78 -4.79 1.05
C TYR A 138 -10.32 -4.34 -0.32
N THR A 139 -10.96 -3.32 -0.86
CA THR A 139 -10.40 -2.50 -1.95
C THR A 139 -9.24 -1.65 -1.41
N HIS A 140 -8.41 -1.12 -2.31
CA HIS A 140 -7.31 -0.21 -1.92
C HIS A 140 -7.79 1.04 -1.14
N LYS A 141 -9.01 1.51 -1.40
CA LYS A 141 -9.62 2.63 -0.66
C LYS A 141 -10.10 2.23 0.73
N GLU A 142 -10.67 1.04 0.86
CA GLU A 142 -11.16 0.53 2.14
C GLU A 142 -10.02 0.20 3.07
N ILE A 143 -8.98 -0.48 2.59
CA ILE A 143 -7.82 -0.79 3.44
C ILE A 143 -7.08 0.48 3.88
N MET A 144 -7.02 1.53 3.04
CA MET A 144 -6.46 2.81 3.45
C MET A 144 -7.22 3.43 4.63
N LYS A 145 -8.56 3.37 4.63
CA LYS A 145 -9.41 3.80 5.75
C LYS A 145 -9.18 2.93 6.99
N GLU A 146 -9.13 1.62 6.82
CA GLU A 146 -8.94 0.69 7.94
C GLU A 146 -7.58 0.89 8.62
N ILE A 147 -6.50 1.06 7.85
CA ILE A 147 -5.17 1.36 8.40
C ILE A 147 -5.16 2.75 9.07
N GLY A 148 -5.85 3.73 8.48
CA GLY A 148 -6.06 5.04 9.13
C GLY A 148 -6.68 4.90 10.52
N LYS A 149 -7.77 4.14 10.65
CA LYS A 149 -8.42 3.86 11.94
C LYS A 149 -7.50 3.11 12.91
N LEU A 150 -6.84 2.04 12.44
CA LEU A 150 -5.93 1.22 13.25
C LEU A 150 -4.79 2.06 13.85
N THR A 151 -4.34 3.07 13.13
CA THR A 151 -3.17 3.88 13.49
C THR A 151 -3.50 5.26 14.03
N ASN A 152 -4.80 5.58 14.19
CA ASN A 152 -5.31 6.92 14.56
C ASN A 152 -4.81 8.01 13.60
N LYS A 153 -4.87 7.72 12.29
CA LYS A 153 -4.45 8.55 11.16
C LYS A 153 -5.59 8.75 10.16
N GLU A 154 -6.85 8.74 10.62
CA GLU A 154 -8.03 8.84 9.75
C GLU A 154 -8.01 10.11 8.89
N ASP A 155 -7.57 11.23 9.43
CA ASP A 155 -7.53 12.50 8.70
C ASP A 155 -6.56 12.38 7.50
N GLN A 156 -5.35 11.84 7.71
CA GLN A 156 -4.38 11.63 6.65
C GLN A 156 -4.88 10.63 5.59
N ALA A 157 -5.55 9.56 6.02
CA ALA A 157 -6.16 8.59 5.12
C ALA A 157 -7.26 9.23 4.27
N ASN A 158 -8.14 10.03 4.88
CA ASN A 158 -9.22 10.75 4.19
C ASN A 158 -8.69 11.81 3.23
N ASP A 159 -7.63 12.52 3.59
CA ASP A 159 -6.99 13.52 2.72
C ASP A 159 -6.41 12.85 1.48
N TRP A 160 -5.71 11.71 1.64
CA TRP A 160 -5.20 10.93 0.51
C TRP A 160 -6.34 10.45 -0.39
N LEU A 161 -7.41 9.89 0.18
CA LEU A 161 -8.57 9.39 -0.57
C LEU A 161 -9.24 10.49 -1.40
N LYS A 162 -9.40 11.67 -0.81
CA LYS A 162 -9.97 12.84 -1.50
C LYS A 162 -9.10 13.31 -2.67
N ASP A 163 -7.79 13.37 -2.46
CA ASP A 163 -6.81 13.72 -3.50
C ASP A 163 -6.82 12.67 -4.62
N TRP A 164 -6.81 11.38 -4.27
CA TRP A 164 -6.91 10.26 -5.19
C TRP A 164 -8.16 10.34 -6.07
N ASP A 165 -9.34 10.51 -5.45
CA ASP A 165 -10.60 10.61 -6.18
C ASP A 165 -10.63 11.83 -7.12
N SER A 166 -10.06 12.95 -6.70
CA SER A 166 -9.95 14.14 -7.53
C SER A 166 -9.06 13.91 -8.75
N LYS A 167 -7.88 13.33 -8.55
CA LYS A 167 -6.91 13.03 -9.61
C LYS A 167 -7.44 11.99 -10.60
N THR A 168 -7.98 10.89 -10.10
CA THR A 168 -8.51 9.81 -10.96
C THR A 168 -9.71 10.27 -11.78
N LYS A 169 -10.59 11.10 -11.23
CA LYS A 169 -11.70 11.71 -11.98
C LYS A 169 -11.22 12.61 -13.11
N GLN A 170 -10.17 13.38 -12.89
CA GLN A 170 -9.57 14.21 -13.94
C GLN A 170 -8.92 13.35 -15.01
N ASP A 171 -8.16 12.33 -14.62
CA ASP A 171 -7.49 11.42 -15.54
C ASP A 171 -8.50 10.65 -16.40
N GLN A 172 -9.59 10.16 -15.80
CA GLN A 172 -10.66 9.49 -16.54
C GLN A 172 -11.24 10.37 -17.64
N LYS A 173 -11.45 11.67 -17.35
CA LYS A 173 -11.95 12.62 -18.34
C LYS A 173 -10.95 12.79 -19.49
N GLU A 174 -9.68 12.98 -19.20
CA GLU A 174 -8.64 13.19 -20.21
C GLU A 174 -8.46 11.94 -21.09
N ILE A 175 -8.43 10.76 -20.47
CA ILE A 175 -8.30 9.49 -21.18
C ILE A 175 -9.52 9.25 -22.07
N LYS A 176 -10.74 9.42 -21.57
CA LYS A 176 -11.96 9.28 -22.39
C LYS A 176 -12.02 10.26 -23.56
N GLN A 177 -11.45 11.44 -23.41
CA GLN A 177 -11.35 12.40 -24.53
C GLN A 177 -10.33 11.93 -25.58
N ALA A 178 -9.24 11.30 -25.18
CA ALA A 178 -8.18 10.85 -26.07
C ALA A 178 -8.50 9.53 -26.80
N VAL A 179 -9.04 8.54 -26.07
CA VAL A 179 -9.25 7.17 -26.61
C VAL A 179 -10.71 6.85 -26.95
N GLY A 180 -11.66 7.72 -26.55
CA GLY A 180 -13.09 7.48 -26.69
C GLY A 180 -13.71 6.78 -25.47
N THR A 181 -15.05 6.88 -25.35
CA THR A 181 -15.77 6.37 -24.17
C THR A 181 -16.02 4.86 -24.18
N LYS A 182 -15.76 4.20 -25.31
CA LYS A 182 -15.97 2.75 -25.51
C LYS A 182 -14.69 1.95 -25.68
N ALA A 183 -13.53 2.59 -25.56
CA ALA A 183 -12.26 1.91 -25.69
C ALA A 183 -12.12 0.83 -24.60
N THR A 184 -11.76 -0.37 -25.03
CA THR A 184 -11.55 -1.52 -24.16
C THR A 184 -10.08 -1.73 -23.82
N ALA A 185 -9.81 -2.24 -22.62
CA ALA A 185 -8.48 -2.48 -22.12
C ALA A 185 -8.34 -3.90 -21.55
N SER A 186 -7.30 -4.58 -21.99
CA SER A 186 -6.91 -5.89 -21.48
C SER A 186 -5.65 -5.78 -20.65
N ILE A 187 -5.63 -6.37 -19.48
CA ILE A 187 -4.43 -6.50 -18.65
C ILE A 187 -4.07 -7.98 -18.59
N PHE A 188 -2.86 -8.29 -19.00
CA PHE A 188 -2.29 -9.62 -18.95
C PHE A 188 -1.04 -9.61 -18.07
N GLU A 189 -0.95 -10.50 -17.09
CA GLU A 189 0.32 -10.84 -16.48
C GLU A 189 0.94 -12.01 -17.22
N VAL A 190 2.20 -11.88 -17.58
CA VAL A 190 2.93 -12.88 -18.36
C VAL A 190 3.44 -13.95 -17.41
N GLU A 191 3.05 -15.19 -17.62
CA GLU A 191 3.47 -16.33 -16.83
C GLU A 191 4.57 -17.14 -17.53
N GLU A 192 5.16 -18.12 -16.84
CA GLU A 192 6.04 -19.09 -17.49
C GLU A 192 5.29 -19.87 -18.59
N LYS A 193 4.01 -20.14 -18.36
CA LYS A 193 3.13 -20.85 -19.29
C LYS A 193 1.79 -20.15 -19.41
N GLY A 194 1.61 -19.36 -20.48
CA GLY A 194 0.36 -18.66 -20.72
C GLY A 194 0.33 -17.24 -20.14
N LEU A 195 -0.85 -16.76 -19.85
CA LEU A 195 -1.13 -15.44 -19.33
C LEU A 195 -2.16 -15.56 -18.22
N THR A 196 -2.16 -14.61 -17.29
CA THR A 196 -3.23 -14.46 -16.30
C THR A 196 -4.01 -13.17 -16.57
N ILE A 197 -5.35 -13.26 -16.53
CA ILE A 197 -6.28 -12.11 -16.58
C ILE A 197 -6.87 -11.87 -15.19
N PHE A 198 -7.29 -10.62 -14.92
CA PHE A 198 -7.75 -10.19 -13.60
C PHE A 198 -9.07 -9.43 -13.67
N ALA A 199 -9.87 -9.48 -12.60
CA ALA A 199 -11.03 -8.64 -12.41
C ALA A 199 -10.62 -7.14 -12.30
N SER A 200 -11.58 -6.24 -12.51
CA SER A 200 -11.32 -4.80 -12.66
C SER A 200 -10.73 -4.07 -11.45
N ASN A 201 -10.61 -4.72 -10.31
CA ASN A 201 -10.06 -4.16 -9.06
C ASN A 201 -9.17 -5.16 -8.32
N TRP A 202 -8.42 -5.95 -9.08
CA TRP A 202 -7.62 -7.06 -8.55
C TRP A 202 -6.10 -6.81 -8.56
N GLY A 203 -5.66 -5.56 -8.64
CA GLY A 203 -4.23 -5.24 -8.78
C GLY A 203 -3.71 -5.36 -10.22
N ARG A 204 -2.41 -5.45 -10.38
CA ARG A 204 -1.72 -5.56 -11.70
C ARG A 204 -2.09 -4.44 -12.69
N GLY A 205 -2.56 -3.29 -12.19
CA GLY A 205 -3.01 -2.17 -13.02
C GLY A 205 -4.50 -2.13 -13.29
N THR A 206 -5.29 -3.16 -12.92
CA THR A 206 -6.76 -3.14 -13.11
C THR A 206 -7.44 -2.05 -12.28
N ASP A 207 -6.95 -1.77 -11.08
CA ASP A 207 -7.41 -0.66 -10.22
C ASP A 207 -7.23 0.72 -10.88
N ILE A 208 -6.26 0.83 -11.79
CA ILE A 208 -6.01 2.07 -12.53
C ILE A 208 -6.78 2.09 -13.84
N VAL A 209 -6.52 1.12 -14.72
CA VAL A 209 -7.03 1.14 -16.08
C VAL A 209 -8.54 0.93 -16.13
N ASN A 210 -9.05 -0.06 -15.40
CA ASN A 210 -10.46 -0.41 -15.44
C ASN A 210 -11.27 0.38 -14.40
N ASP A 211 -10.83 0.47 -13.15
CA ASP A 211 -11.58 1.17 -12.10
C ASP A 211 -11.38 2.70 -12.19
N ALA A 212 -10.16 3.20 -12.04
CA ALA A 212 -9.92 4.65 -11.96
C ALA A 212 -10.11 5.35 -13.32
N PHE A 213 -9.61 4.82 -14.44
CA PHE A 213 -9.73 5.41 -15.76
C PHE A 213 -11.05 5.03 -16.46
N GLY A 214 -11.72 3.97 -16.01
CA GLY A 214 -13.00 3.53 -16.51
C GLY A 214 -12.95 2.99 -17.94
N MET A 215 -11.87 2.34 -18.34
CA MET A 215 -11.78 1.58 -19.59
C MET A 215 -12.40 0.20 -19.38
N GLU A 216 -13.33 -0.19 -20.25
CA GLU A 216 -14.03 -1.47 -20.11
C GLU A 216 -13.13 -2.66 -20.45
N GLN A 217 -13.31 -3.78 -19.74
CA GLN A 217 -12.69 -5.05 -20.11
C GLN A 217 -13.46 -5.70 -21.25
N PRO A 218 -12.81 -6.46 -22.15
CA PRO A 218 -13.50 -7.30 -23.14
C PRO A 218 -14.52 -8.25 -22.50
N ALA A 219 -15.65 -8.50 -23.15
CA ALA A 219 -16.74 -9.31 -22.61
C ALA A 219 -16.30 -10.71 -22.15
N ALA A 220 -15.33 -11.31 -22.84
CA ALA A 220 -14.75 -12.61 -22.49
C ALA A 220 -14.13 -12.68 -21.08
N TYR A 221 -13.71 -11.53 -20.50
CA TYR A 221 -13.23 -11.49 -19.11
C TYR A 221 -14.32 -11.88 -18.13
N LYS A 222 -15.52 -11.30 -18.28
CA LYS A 222 -16.66 -11.60 -17.38
C LYS A 222 -17.06 -13.07 -17.44
N GLU A 223 -17.09 -13.65 -18.65
CA GLU A 223 -17.39 -15.06 -18.82
C GLU A 223 -16.39 -15.92 -18.07
N LYS A 224 -15.09 -15.68 -18.29
CA LYS A 224 -14.00 -16.49 -17.73
C LYS A 224 -13.87 -16.37 -16.22
N LEU A 225 -13.95 -15.14 -15.69
CA LEU A 225 -13.80 -14.86 -14.26
C LEU A 225 -15.02 -15.34 -13.44
N ASN A 226 -16.23 -15.30 -14.02
CA ASN A 226 -17.43 -15.81 -13.36
C ASN A 226 -17.51 -17.33 -13.27
N GLU A 227 -16.80 -18.08 -14.13
CA GLU A 227 -16.80 -19.55 -14.11
C GLU A 227 -16.45 -20.12 -12.73
N LYS A 228 -15.55 -19.45 -11.99
CA LYS A 228 -15.05 -19.91 -10.69
C LYS A 228 -15.29 -18.92 -9.55
N ASN A 229 -15.90 -17.80 -9.82
CA ASN A 229 -16.03 -16.69 -8.87
C ASN A 229 -14.65 -16.26 -8.26
N GLU A 230 -13.61 -16.32 -9.08
CA GLU A 230 -12.25 -15.92 -8.73
C GLU A 230 -11.95 -14.53 -9.32
N GLY A 231 -11.10 -13.77 -8.65
CA GLY A 231 -10.67 -12.45 -9.13
C GLY A 231 -9.65 -12.51 -10.27
N TYR A 232 -9.15 -13.69 -10.62
CA TYR A 232 -8.18 -13.92 -11.68
C TYR A 232 -8.39 -15.28 -12.37
N ALA A 233 -7.89 -15.44 -13.59
CA ALA A 233 -7.94 -16.71 -14.30
C ALA A 233 -6.76 -16.88 -15.28
N PRO A 234 -6.15 -18.07 -15.36
CA PRO A 234 -5.17 -18.37 -16.39
C PRO A 234 -5.83 -18.56 -17.76
N ILE A 235 -5.15 -18.11 -18.81
CA ILE A 235 -5.52 -18.31 -20.19
C ILE A 235 -4.33 -18.80 -21.02
N SER A 236 -4.60 -19.57 -22.08
CA SER A 236 -3.57 -19.90 -23.07
C SER A 236 -3.29 -18.72 -24.00
N THR A 237 -2.03 -18.55 -24.39
CA THR A 237 -1.64 -17.57 -25.43
C THR A 237 -2.30 -17.86 -26.78
N GLU A 238 -2.74 -19.11 -27.03
CA GLU A 238 -3.43 -19.50 -28.27
C GLU A 238 -4.84 -18.91 -28.43
N ILE A 239 -5.43 -18.42 -27.34
CA ILE A 239 -6.76 -17.81 -27.35
C ILE A 239 -6.74 -16.32 -26.94
N ILE A 240 -5.57 -15.69 -26.95
CA ILE A 240 -5.38 -14.31 -26.50
C ILE A 240 -6.29 -13.32 -27.26
N ASN A 241 -6.58 -13.61 -28.53
CA ASN A 241 -7.45 -12.79 -29.39
C ASN A 241 -8.88 -12.65 -28.83
N ARG A 242 -9.38 -13.58 -28.02
CA ARG A 242 -10.69 -13.50 -27.37
C ARG A 242 -10.70 -12.46 -26.24
N TYR A 243 -9.54 -12.21 -25.66
CA TYR A 243 -9.36 -11.38 -24.47
C TYR A 243 -8.67 -10.04 -24.78
N ALA A 244 -8.15 -9.85 -25.99
CA ALA A 244 -7.50 -8.61 -26.40
C ALA A 244 -8.51 -7.48 -26.60
N GLY A 245 -8.29 -6.36 -25.93
CA GLY A 245 -9.04 -5.10 -26.12
C GLY A 245 -8.35 -4.17 -27.13
N ASP A 246 -8.86 -2.95 -27.23
CA ASP A 246 -8.28 -1.89 -28.04
C ASP A 246 -6.90 -1.45 -27.54
N TYR A 247 -6.67 -1.57 -26.24
CA TYR A 247 -5.38 -1.39 -25.58
C TYR A 247 -5.00 -2.66 -24.81
N ILE A 248 -3.74 -3.03 -24.87
CA ILE A 248 -3.18 -4.17 -24.13
C ILE A 248 -2.12 -3.65 -23.15
N PHE A 249 -2.26 -4.06 -21.90
CA PHE A 249 -1.32 -3.79 -20.82
C PHE A 249 -0.64 -5.11 -20.42
N LEU A 250 0.69 -5.18 -20.57
CA LEU A 250 1.47 -6.36 -20.21
C LEU A 250 2.23 -6.12 -18.91
N SER A 251 1.79 -6.80 -17.86
CA SER A 251 2.53 -6.96 -16.61
C SER A 251 3.56 -8.06 -16.81
N LYS A 252 4.84 -7.70 -16.87
CA LYS A 252 5.94 -8.62 -17.18
C LYS A 252 6.79 -8.88 -15.94
N PRO A 253 6.59 -9.99 -15.23
CA PRO A 253 7.50 -10.41 -14.17
C PRO A 253 8.81 -10.95 -14.77
N SER A 254 9.86 -10.96 -13.97
CA SER A 254 11.20 -11.41 -14.41
C SER A 254 11.26 -12.87 -14.86
N TYR A 255 10.32 -13.70 -14.41
CA TYR A 255 10.17 -15.11 -14.80
C TYR A 255 9.24 -15.31 -16.01
N GLY A 256 8.57 -14.27 -16.47
CA GLY A 256 7.57 -14.36 -17.54
C GLY A 256 8.15 -14.78 -18.89
N ASN A 257 7.45 -15.67 -19.59
CA ASN A 257 7.85 -16.14 -20.92
C ASN A 257 7.16 -15.33 -22.02
N THR A 258 7.92 -14.50 -22.72
CA THR A 258 7.44 -13.60 -23.77
C THR A 258 7.50 -14.17 -25.20
N GLU A 259 7.79 -15.45 -25.37
CA GLU A 259 7.90 -16.06 -26.71
C GLU A 259 6.61 -15.95 -27.54
N PHE A 260 5.43 -15.85 -26.91
CA PHE A 260 4.16 -15.63 -27.59
C PHE A 260 4.13 -14.32 -28.41
N GLU A 261 4.90 -13.31 -28.02
CA GLU A 261 4.99 -12.02 -28.71
C GLU A 261 5.61 -12.15 -30.13
N LYS A 262 6.29 -13.26 -30.42
CA LYS A 262 6.82 -13.58 -31.74
C LYS A 262 5.80 -14.31 -32.64
N SER A 263 4.67 -14.73 -32.08
CA SER A 263 3.66 -15.50 -32.80
C SER A 263 2.89 -14.66 -33.82
N ASN A 264 2.41 -15.27 -34.88
CA ASN A 264 1.53 -14.63 -35.86
C ASN A 264 0.23 -14.17 -35.18
N LEU A 265 -0.30 -14.95 -34.21
CA LEU A 265 -1.53 -14.62 -33.50
C LEU A 265 -1.40 -13.29 -32.74
N TRP A 266 -0.28 -13.08 -32.03
CA TRP A 266 0.01 -11.83 -31.35
C TRP A 266 0.15 -10.66 -32.33
N ASN A 267 0.96 -10.84 -33.39
CA ASN A 267 1.22 -9.79 -34.38
C ASN A 267 -0.02 -9.39 -35.20
N GLU A 268 -1.04 -10.24 -35.27
CA GLU A 268 -2.31 -9.96 -35.93
C GLU A 268 -3.32 -9.20 -35.04
N LEU A 269 -3.07 -9.08 -33.71
CA LEU A 269 -3.97 -8.34 -32.82
C LEU A 269 -4.05 -6.86 -33.22
N PRO A 270 -5.27 -6.27 -33.26
CA PRO A 270 -5.45 -4.86 -33.62
C PRO A 270 -4.64 -3.90 -32.73
N ALA A 271 -4.57 -4.16 -31.44
CA ALA A 271 -3.79 -3.36 -30.48
C ALA A 271 -2.27 -3.39 -30.80
N VAL A 272 -1.74 -4.54 -31.21
CA VAL A 272 -0.33 -4.69 -31.59
C VAL A 272 -0.04 -3.93 -32.89
N LYS A 273 -0.89 -4.11 -33.93
CA LYS A 273 -0.75 -3.42 -35.21
C LYS A 273 -0.85 -1.90 -35.11
N GLN A 274 -1.57 -1.41 -34.11
CA GLN A 274 -1.77 0.02 -33.86
C GLN A 274 -0.82 0.61 -32.82
N ASP A 275 0.19 -0.14 -32.40
CA ASP A 275 1.13 0.26 -31.35
C ASP A 275 0.44 0.64 -30.00
N LYS A 276 -0.65 -0.05 -29.65
CA LYS A 276 -1.42 0.16 -28.41
C LYS A 276 -1.13 -0.88 -27.34
N VAL A 277 0.10 -1.38 -27.30
CA VAL A 277 0.61 -2.25 -26.22
C VAL A 277 1.44 -1.41 -25.25
N ILE A 278 1.13 -1.49 -23.96
CA ILE A 278 1.82 -0.80 -22.87
C ILE A 278 2.40 -1.85 -21.94
N GLU A 279 3.71 -1.85 -21.77
CA GLU A 279 4.43 -2.83 -20.95
C GLU A 279 4.94 -2.21 -19.67
N TYR A 280 4.96 -2.98 -18.59
CA TYR A 280 5.56 -2.59 -17.32
C TYR A 280 6.09 -3.80 -16.55
N LYS A 281 7.05 -3.53 -15.68
CA LYS A 281 7.64 -4.55 -14.81
C LYS A 281 6.65 -4.91 -13.71
N ALA A 282 6.28 -6.18 -13.61
CA ALA A 282 5.24 -6.67 -12.71
C ALA A 282 5.58 -6.43 -11.23
N GLU A 283 6.83 -6.74 -10.84
CA GLU A 283 7.28 -6.62 -9.44
C GLU A 283 7.15 -5.21 -8.88
N ASP A 284 7.24 -4.18 -9.73
CA ASP A 284 7.06 -2.79 -9.30
C ASP A 284 5.59 -2.44 -9.03
N TYR A 285 4.64 -3.18 -9.62
CA TYR A 285 3.22 -2.83 -9.63
C TYR A 285 2.27 -3.95 -9.16
N TRP A 286 2.80 -4.98 -8.49
CA TRP A 286 1.95 -6.01 -7.87
C TRP A 286 1.11 -5.46 -6.71
N PHE A 287 1.65 -4.48 -5.99
CA PHE A 287 1.02 -3.92 -4.79
C PHE A 287 -0.08 -2.91 -5.14
N THR A 288 -1.11 -2.85 -4.30
CA THR A 288 -2.25 -1.93 -4.43
C THR A 288 -2.23 -0.82 -3.38
N ASP A 289 -1.05 -0.55 -2.84
CA ASP A 289 -0.83 0.52 -1.88
C ASP A 289 -0.73 1.92 -2.55
N PRO A 290 -0.88 3.00 -1.77
CA PRO A 290 -0.85 4.36 -2.31
C PRO A 290 0.41 4.74 -3.09
N LEU A 291 1.60 4.27 -2.66
CA LEU A 291 2.86 4.61 -3.32
C LEU A 291 2.93 3.99 -4.72
N THR A 292 2.56 2.71 -4.79
CA THR A 292 2.51 1.95 -6.04
C THR A 292 1.44 2.48 -6.98
N LEU A 293 0.21 2.68 -6.48
CA LEU A 293 -0.91 3.14 -7.30
C LEU A 293 -0.69 4.55 -7.87
N GLU A 294 -0.12 5.48 -7.10
CA GLU A 294 0.21 6.82 -7.59
C GLU A 294 1.20 6.78 -8.76
N LYS A 295 2.25 5.97 -8.64
CA LYS A 295 3.26 5.83 -9.70
C LYS A 295 2.71 5.15 -10.94
N LEU A 296 1.97 4.06 -10.75
CA LEU A 296 1.35 3.34 -11.86
C LEU A 296 0.32 4.21 -12.60
N ARG A 297 -0.50 4.98 -11.86
CA ARG A 297 -1.46 5.91 -12.43
C ARG A 297 -0.80 6.94 -13.36
N GLU A 298 0.28 7.57 -12.88
CA GLU A 298 1.03 8.55 -13.66
C GLU A 298 1.62 7.93 -14.92
N TYR A 299 2.27 6.78 -14.77
CA TYR A 299 2.89 6.05 -15.88
C TYR A 299 1.86 5.63 -16.94
N LEU A 300 0.79 4.92 -16.52
CA LEU A 300 -0.21 4.40 -17.46
C LEU A 300 -0.98 5.53 -18.16
N LYS A 301 -1.33 6.60 -17.45
CA LYS A 301 -1.94 7.78 -18.06
C LYS A 301 -1.05 8.34 -19.17
N GLN A 302 0.24 8.56 -18.89
CA GLN A 302 1.18 9.08 -19.88
C GLN A 302 1.24 8.18 -21.11
N GLN A 303 1.42 6.87 -20.90
CA GLN A 303 1.52 5.90 -22.01
C GLN A 303 0.25 5.84 -22.87
N ILE A 304 -0.94 5.86 -22.24
CA ILE A 304 -2.21 5.86 -22.98
C ILE A 304 -2.31 7.12 -23.84
N LEU A 305 -2.02 8.30 -23.28
CA LEU A 305 -2.13 9.57 -24.02
C LEU A 305 -1.09 9.70 -25.14
N GLU A 306 0.10 9.10 -25.00
CA GLU A 306 1.11 9.02 -26.05
C GLU A 306 0.64 8.14 -27.20
N LYS A 307 0.07 6.97 -26.93
CA LYS A 307 -0.41 5.99 -27.93
C LYS A 307 -1.79 6.34 -28.52
N ALA A 308 -2.46 7.34 -28.00
CA ALA A 308 -3.73 7.85 -28.55
C ALA A 308 -3.55 8.92 -29.64
N LYS A 309 -2.32 9.36 -29.90
CA LYS A 309 -1.97 10.34 -30.95
C LYS A 309 -1.83 9.66 -32.31
#